data_938d41928d29c91aee372ceee3aac604
#
_entry.id   938d41928d29c91aee372ceee3aac604
#
_cell.length_a   1.000
_cell.length_b   1.000
_cell.length_c   1.000
_cell.angle_alpha   90.00
_cell.angle_beta   90.00
_cell.angle_gamma   90.00
#
_symmetry.space_group_name_H-M   'P 1'
#
loop_
_entity.id
_entity.type
_entity.pdbx_description
1 polymer ?
#
loop_
_entity_poly.entity_id
_entity_poly.type
_entity_poly.pdbx_seq_one_letter_code
_entity_poly.pdbx_strand_id
1 'polypeptide(L)'
;MEGGQSVVPEVNAFLLGAPKCGTTWLAEALTQHPGVCVSDPKEPNIIASHKGTFPRDDSEPDWGAYSDCFSGEGVRIDCSVHALACPVAPSRVAELWPEARLVVCLREPVSRTISHWNMILDTGEDAEFGADWSDFEVAWADSRLNCDTLYGASVTRWLEYFGRGSILLIEANRMRHEPRVVLAEVCAHLGVDEYAFDLDSVHNANTASDRRPITFFGRIFRFTASLLPGFIKDPIVRRLQARGTNVYKMPMLSSEAPKKRAISDAQRALLAEQVNADLALLEDATGFDASGWNIA
;
A
#
# COMPACT_ATOMS: atom_id res chain seq x y z
N MET A 1 -34.21 -20.31 1.32
CA MET A 1 -33.24 -19.26 1.56
C MET A 1 -32.70 -18.90 0.18
N GLU A 2 -33.24 -17.86 -0.42
CA GLU A 2 -32.79 -17.35 -1.69
C GLU A 2 -31.38 -16.77 -1.47
N GLY A 3 -30.38 -17.35 -2.10
CA GLY A 3 -29.05 -16.79 -2.13
C GLY A 3 -29.10 -15.51 -2.97
N GLY A 4 -29.21 -14.36 -2.29
CA GLY A 4 -29.03 -13.08 -2.95
C GLY A 4 -27.69 -13.08 -3.62
N GLN A 5 -27.64 -12.96 -4.93
CA GLN A 5 -26.41 -12.67 -5.64
C GLN A 5 -25.88 -11.35 -5.07
N SER A 6 -24.74 -11.40 -4.39
CA SER A 6 -24.07 -10.20 -3.91
C SER A 6 -23.73 -9.36 -5.13
N VAL A 7 -24.27 -8.16 -5.20
CA VAL A 7 -24.05 -7.23 -6.31
C VAL A 7 -22.62 -6.72 -6.22
N VAL A 8 -21.87 -6.81 -7.32
CA VAL A 8 -20.55 -6.21 -7.42
C VAL A 8 -20.68 -4.70 -7.17
N PRO A 9 -19.98 -4.13 -6.17
CA PRO A 9 -20.08 -2.69 -5.91
C PRO A 9 -19.46 -1.88 -7.04
N GLU A 10 -19.96 -0.68 -7.26
CA GLU A 10 -19.30 0.28 -8.14
C GLU A 10 -18.03 0.79 -7.46
N VAL A 11 -16.89 0.69 -8.15
CA VAL A 11 -15.61 1.27 -7.74
C VAL A 11 -15.06 2.08 -8.89
N ASN A 12 -14.71 3.33 -8.64
CA ASN A 12 -14.37 4.29 -9.69
C ASN A 12 -12.85 4.44 -9.86
N ALA A 13 -12.09 4.12 -8.81
CA ALA A 13 -10.65 4.32 -8.83
C ALA A 13 -9.90 3.31 -7.95
N PHE A 14 -8.60 3.15 -8.23
CA PHE A 14 -7.70 2.26 -7.48
C PHE A 14 -6.38 2.96 -7.22
N LEU A 15 -5.95 3.00 -5.95
CA LEU A 15 -4.60 3.32 -5.55
C LEU A 15 -3.80 2.02 -5.45
N LEU A 16 -3.24 1.60 -6.58
CA LEU A 16 -2.70 0.27 -6.81
C LEU A 16 -1.41 -0.05 -6.03
N GLY A 17 -0.68 0.97 -5.60
CA GLY A 17 0.64 0.78 -4.99
C GLY A 17 1.59 1.95 -5.27
N ALA A 18 2.91 1.71 -5.13
CA ALA A 18 3.51 0.51 -4.59
C ALA A 18 3.63 0.58 -3.05
N PRO A 19 3.75 -0.55 -2.36
CA PRO A 19 4.01 -0.55 -0.92
C PRO A 19 5.26 0.28 -0.59
N LYS A 20 5.24 1.07 0.49
CA LYS A 20 6.35 1.95 0.95
C LYS A 20 6.60 3.21 0.10
N CYS A 21 5.65 3.56 -0.76
CA CYS A 21 5.71 4.75 -1.64
C CYS A 21 4.83 5.92 -1.18
N GLY A 22 4.36 5.94 0.08
CA GLY A 22 3.57 7.05 0.61
C GLY A 22 2.06 6.93 0.38
N THR A 23 1.58 5.80 -0.08
CA THR A 23 0.15 5.52 -0.34
C THR A 23 -0.76 5.72 0.87
N THR A 24 -0.26 5.50 2.10
CA THR A 24 -1.03 5.75 3.32
C THR A 24 -1.28 7.24 3.51
N TRP A 25 -0.28 8.07 3.29
CA TRP A 25 -0.42 9.52 3.36
C TRP A 25 -1.42 10.04 2.32
N LEU A 26 -1.33 9.53 1.08
CA LEU A 26 -2.24 9.94 0.01
C LEU A 26 -3.69 9.52 0.31
N ALA A 27 -3.90 8.27 0.73
CA ALA A 27 -5.23 7.79 1.09
C ALA A 27 -5.83 8.59 2.27
N GLU A 28 -5.02 8.88 3.31
CA GLU A 28 -5.45 9.68 4.46
C GLU A 28 -5.81 11.13 4.05
N ALA A 29 -5.01 11.74 3.16
CA ALA A 29 -5.36 13.05 2.62
C ALA A 29 -6.69 13.01 1.87
N LEU A 30 -6.90 12.02 1.01
CA LEU A 30 -8.13 11.87 0.22
C LEU A 30 -9.39 11.66 1.06
N THR A 31 -9.28 11.13 2.29
CA THR A 31 -10.46 11.03 3.19
C THR A 31 -11.04 12.37 3.59
N GLN A 32 -10.29 13.48 3.45
CA GLN A 32 -10.79 14.82 3.72
C GLN A 32 -11.69 15.35 2.61
N HIS A 33 -11.60 14.78 1.40
CA HIS A 33 -12.33 15.28 0.25
C HIS A 33 -13.79 14.79 0.26
N PRO A 34 -14.80 15.68 0.27
CA PRO A 34 -16.22 15.28 0.40
C PRO A 34 -16.75 14.48 -0.79
N GLY A 35 -16.11 14.60 -1.96
CA GLY A 35 -16.46 13.86 -3.18
C GLY A 35 -15.69 12.56 -3.35
N VAL A 36 -14.91 12.10 -2.36
CA VAL A 36 -14.12 10.85 -2.44
C VAL A 36 -14.47 9.93 -1.28
N CYS A 37 -14.76 8.68 -1.59
CA CYS A 37 -14.98 7.62 -0.62
C CYS A 37 -13.81 6.64 -0.65
N VAL A 38 -12.87 6.80 0.26
CA VAL A 38 -11.72 5.88 0.42
C VAL A 38 -12.19 4.60 1.11
N SER A 39 -11.71 3.45 0.66
CA SER A 39 -12.02 2.15 1.27
C SER A 39 -11.65 2.09 2.75
N ASP A 40 -12.53 1.50 3.58
CA ASP A 40 -12.29 1.20 5.00
C ASP A 40 -12.61 -0.29 5.27
N PRO A 41 -11.60 -1.12 5.58
CA PRO A 41 -10.19 -0.75 5.80
C PRO A 41 -9.51 -0.18 4.53
N LYS A 42 -8.49 0.63 4.72
CA LYS A 42 -7.74 1.26 3.62
C LYS A 42 -7.31 0.27 2.54
N GLU A 43 -6.88 -0.91 2.93
CA GLU A 43 -6.44 -1.98 2.05
C GLU A 43 -7.38 -3.19 2.22
N PRO A 44 -8.52 -3.24 1.53
CA PRO A 44 -9.43 -4.38 1.58
C PRO A 44 -8.76 -5.67 1.11
N ASN A 45 -7.86 -5.56 0.13
CA ASN A 45 -7.17 -6.68 -0.51
C ASN A 45 -8.13 -7.78 -1.03
N ILE A 46 -9.31 -7.39 -1.52
CA ILE A 46 -10.34 -8.33 -1.98
C ILE A 46 -10.16 -8.67 -3.45
N ILE A 47 -9.91 -7.68 -4.30
CA ILE A 47 -9.82 -7.85 -5.76
C ILE A 47 -8.53 -8.55 -6.18
N ALA A 48 -7.41 -8.21 -5.57
CA ALA A 48 -6.12 -8.80 -5.87
C ALA A 48 -5.99 -10.21 -5.26
N SER A 49 -5.28 -11.11 -5.91
CA SER A 49 -4.84 -12.38 -5.31
C SER A 49 -3.70 -12.19 -4.32
N HIS A 50 -3.01 -11.06 -4.40
CA HIS A 50 -2.02 -10.63 -3.42
C HIS A 50 -2.72 -9.97 -2.24
N LYS A 51 -2.87 -10.68 -1.12
CA LYS A 51 -3.55 -10.20 0.10
C LYS A 51 -2.59 -9.50 1.08
N GLY A 52 -1.38 -9.21 0.65
CA GLY A 52 -0.27 -8.64 1.40
C GLY A 52 1.04 -9.05 0.76
N THR A 53 2.15 -8.89 1.48
CA THR A 53 3.47 -9.31 0.99
C THR A 53 3.53 -10.82 0.77
N PHE A 54 3.08 -11.63 1.72
CA PHE A 54 3.15 -13.08 1.67
C PHE A 54 1.84 -13.76 1.28
N PRO A 55 0.68 -13.41 1.84
CA PRO A 55 -0.54 -14.16 1.57
C PRO A 55 -0.94 -14.10 0.10
N ARG A 56 -1.35 -15.25 -0.43
CA ARG A 56 -1.90 -15.39 -1.78
C ARG A 56 -3.22 -16.12 -1.69
N ASP A 57 -4.25 -15.55 -2.31
CA ASP A 57 -5.57 -16.15 -2.38
C ASP A 57 -6.25 -15.66 -3.66
N ASP A 58 -6.49 -16.58 -4.58
CA ASP A 58 -7.15 -16.32 -5.87
C ASP A 58 -8.59 -16.83 -5.88
N SER A 59 -9.19 -17.05 -4.72
CA SER A 59 -10.59 -17.37 -4.60
C SER A 59 -11.47 -16.22 -5.13
N GLU A 60 -12.72 -16.56 -5.43
CA GLU A 60 -13.73 -15.58 -5.85
C GLU A 60 -13.88 -14.49 -4.77
N PRO A 61 -13.88 -13.20 -5.14
CA PRO A 61 -14.05 -12.10 -4.20
C PRO A 61 -15.36 -12.17 -3.41
N ASP A 62 -15.31 -11.90 -2.12
CA ASP A 62 -16.51 -11.65 -1.33
C ASP A 62 -17.04 -10.25 -1.63
N TRP A 63 -18.01 -10.19 -2.55
CA TRP A 63 -18.61 -8.93 -3.00
C TRP A 63 -19.40 -8.22 -1.90
N GLY A 64 -19.96 -8.95 -0.94
CA GLY A 64 -20.64 -8.38 0.22
C GLY A 64 -19.64 -7.64 1.11
N ALA A 65 -18.58 -8.34 1.53
CA ALA A 65 -17.51 -7.73 2.31
C ALA A 65 -16.83 -6.56 1.56
N TYR A 66 -16.72 -6.64 0.22
CA TYR A 66 -16.14 -5.56 -0.57
C TYR A 66 -17.07 -4.33 -0.62
N SER A 67 -18.37 -4.54 -0.76
CA SER A 67 -19.35 -3.45 -0.71
C SER A 67 -19.31 -2.70 0.62
N ASP A 68 -19.14 -3.43 1.73
CA ASP A 68 -19.10 -2.87 3.08
C ASP A 68 -17.87 -1.98 3.32
N CYS A 69 -16.83 -2.08 2.47
CA CYS A 69 -15.66 -1.21 2.53
C CYS A 69 -15.94 0.24 2.09
N PHE A 70 -17.11 0.54 1.51
CA PHE A 70 -17.45 1.85 0.95
C PHE A 70 -18.75 2.37 1.53
N SER A 71 -18.65 3.13 2.62
CA SER A 71 -19.81 3.67 3.34
C SER A 71 -20.23 5.08 2.92
N GLY A 72 -19.40 5.76 2.09
CA GLY A 72 -19.60 7.14 1.64
C GLY A 72 -20.16 7.25 0.23
N GLU A 73 -20.54 8.48 -0.11
CA GLU A 73 -20.89 8.89 -1.48
C GLU A 73 -19.65 9.41 -2.23
N GLY A 74 -19.74 9.58 -3.55
CA GLY A 74 -18.71 10.12 -4.42
C GLY A 74 -17.85 9.04 -5.07
N VAL A 75 -16.66 9.42 -5.50
CA VAL A 75 -15.69 8.55 -6.18
C VAL A 75 -15.14 7.52 -5.19
N ARG A 76 -15.51 6.26 -5.37
CA ARG A 76 -15.03 5.15 -4.53
C ARG A 76 -13.65 4.73 -5.00
N ILE A 77 -12.68 4.77 -4.08
CA ILE A 77 -11.29 4.41 -4.34
C ILE A 77 -10.84 3.26 -3.44
N ASP A 78 -10.48 2.12 -4.05
CA ASP A 78 -9.80 1.00 -3.37
C ASP A 78 -8.29 1.32 -3.26
N CYS A 79 -7.76 1.27 -2.05
CA CYS A 79 -6.35 1.58 -1.78
C CYS A 79 -5.49 0.34 -1.46
N SER A 80 -5.79 -0.80 -2.08
CA SER A 80 -5.05 -2.07 -1.93
C SER A 80 -3.73 -2.05 -2.69
N VAL A 81 -2.64 -1.73 -2.00
CA VAL A 81 -1.34 -1.42 -2.63
C VAL A 81 -0.59 -2.63 -3.20
N HIS A 82 -0.99 -3.84 -2.88
CA HIS A 82 -0.44 -5.05 -3.48
C HIS A 82 -1.12 -5.42 -4.81
N ALA A 83 -2.12 -4.65 -5.24
CA ALA A 83 -2.78 -4.84 -6.52
C ALA A 83 -1.86 -4.51 -7.70
N LEU A 84 -0.90 -3.57 -7.54
CA LEU A 84 0.03 -3.18 -8.61
C LEU A 84 0.78 -4.38 -9.16
N ALA A 85 1.41 -5.15 -8.29
CA ALA A 85 2.21 -6.32 -8.69
C ALA A 85 1.40 -7.61 -8.88
N CYS A 86 0.11 -7.57 -8.59
CA CYS A 86 -0.77 -8.74 -8.71
C CYS A 86 -1.03 -9.09 -10.18
N PRO A 87 -0.80 -10.36 -10.61
CA PRO A 87 -0.97 -10.74 -12.01
C PRO A 87 -2.43 -10.81 -12.46
N VAL A 88 -3.38 -11.05 -11.56
CA VAL A 88 -4.81 -11.21 -11.90
C VAL A 88 -5.62 -9.93 -11.72
N ALA A 89 -5.14 -8.96 -10.94
CA ALA A 89 -5.88 -7.74 -10.67
C ALA A 89 -6.19 -6.91 -11.92
N PRO A 90 -5.25 -6.72 -12.90
CA PRO A 90 -5.51 -5.91 -14.07
C PRO A 90 -6.71 -6.39 -14.89
N SER A 91 -6.77 -7.69 -15.22
CA SER A 91 -7.88 -8.25 -15.99
C SER A 91 -9.20 -8.19 -15.24
N ARG A 92 -9.19 -8.51 -13.93
CA ARG A 92 -10.38 -8.48 -13.10
C ARG A 92 -10.94 -7.06 -12.96
N VAL A 93 -10.09 -6.07 -12.75
CA VAL A 93 -10.51 -4.65 -12.68
C VAL A 93 -11.04 -4.17 -14.03
N ALA A 94 -10.38 -4.52 -15.13
CA ALA A 94 -10.82 -4.10 -16.47
C ALA A 94 -12.16 -4.74 -16.87
N GLU A 95 -12.42 -5.97 -16.46
CA GLU A 95 -13.69 -6.63 -16.71
C GLU A 95 -14.85 -5.98 -15.94
N LEU A 96 -14.63 -5.62 -14.68
CA LEU A 96 -15.67 -5.12 -13.78
C LEU A 96 -15.84 -3.59 -13.86
N TRP A 97 -14.74 -2.86 -14.02
CA TRP A 97 -14.71 -1.39 -14.01
C TRP A 97 -13.78 -0.86 -15.09
N PRO A 98 -14.13 -0.99 -16.40
CA PRO A 98 -13.26 -0.63 -17.52
C PRO A 98 -12.88 0.86 -17.56
N GLU A 99 -13.68 1.73 -16.94
CA GLU A 99 -13.46 3.17 -16.86
C GLU A 99 -12.72 3.61 -15.58
N ALA A 100 -12.24 2.65 -14.79
CA ALA A 100 -11.58 2.96 -13.52
C ALA A 100 -10.34 3.84 -13.69
N ARG A 101 -10.15 4.78 -12.78
CA ARG A 101 -8.97 5.63 -12.68
C ARG A 101 -7.93 4.97 -11.79
N LEU A 102 -6.70 4.86 -12.27
CA LEU A 102 -5.63 4.16 -11.59
C LEU A 102 -4.58 5.17 -11.11
N VAL A 103 -4.21 5.08 -9.85
CA VAL A 103 -3.16 5.91 -9.23
C VAL A 103 -2.05 5.00 -8.74
N VAL A 104 -0.81 5.31 -9.09
CA VAL A 104 0.37 4.55 -8.70
C VAL A 104 1.40 5.51 -8.11
N CYS A 105 1.75 5.30 -6.84
CA CYS A 105 2.84 6.02 -6.19
C CYS A 105 4.13 5.22 -6.34
N LEU A 106 5.17 5.85 -6.85
CA LEU A 106 6.48 5.27 -7.09
C LEU A 106 7.53 5.99 -6.22
N ARG A 107 8.53 5.26 -5.80
CA ARG A 107 9.66 5.78 -5.03
C ARG A 107 10.94 5.21 -5.57
N GLU A 108 12.08 5.89 -5.32
CA GLU A 108 13.40 5.36 -5.64
C GLU A 108 13.48 3.89 -5.18
N PRO A 109 13.70 2.95 -6.12
CA PRO A 109 13.49 1.52 -5.91
C PRO A 109 14.32 0.89 -4.79
N VAL A 110 15.59 1.30 -4.66
CA VAL A 110 16.48 0.79 -3.60
C VAL A 110 15.96 1.18 -2.23
N SER A 111 15.62 2.45 -2.05
CA SER A 111 15.05 2.97 -0.79
C SER A 111 13.71 2.34 -0.45
N ARG A 112 12.87 2.07 -1.46
CA ARG A 112 11.61 1.37 -1.30
C ARG A 112 11.83 -0.06 -0.82
N THR A 113 12.73 -0.80 -1.50
CA THR A 113 13.04 -2.20 -1.18
C THR A 113 13.59 -2.34 0.22
N ILE A 114 14.59 -1.52 0.59
CA ILE A 114 15.15 -1.51 1.94
C ILE A 114 14.05 -1.20 2.99
N SER A 115 13.16 -0.25 2.69
CA SER A 115 12.04 0.09 3.60
C SER A 115 11.06 -1.05 3.78
N HIS A 116 10.77 -1.82 2.73
CA HIS A 116 9.88 -2.98 2.77
C HIS A 116 10.54 -4.15 3.51
N TRP A 117 11.75 -4.52 3.11
CA TRP A 117 12.55 -5.55 3.75
C TRP A 117 12.69 -5.33 5.27
N ASN A 118 13.08 -4.11 5.69
CA ASN A 118 13.14 -3.79 7.11
C ASN A 118 11.78 -3.92 7.81
N MET A 119 10.70 -3.52 7.16
CA MET A 119 9.36 -3.67 7.72
C MET A 119 9.01 -5.14 7.98
N ILE A 120 9.27 -6.02 7.04
CA ILE A 120 8.99 -7.44 7.15
C ILE A 120 9.78 -8.05 8.31
N LEU A 121 11.07 -7.77 8.38
CA LEU A 121 11.91 -8.28 9.48
C LEU A 121 11.51 -7.72 10.84
N ASP A 122 11.07 -6.45 10.91
CA ASP A 122 10.63 -5.82 12.15
C ASP A 122 9.28 -6.37 12.64
N THR A 123 8.42 -6.80 11.72
CA THR A 123 7.14 -7.44 12.06
C THR A 123 7.27 -8.95 12.29
N GLY A 124 8.31 -9.59 11.75
CA GLY A 124 8.52 -11.04 11.76
C GLY A 124 7.55 -11.77 10.84
N GLU A 125 6.99 -11.07 9.84
CA GLU A 125 6.03 -11.62 8.91
C GLU A 125 6.65 -12.72 8.02
N ASP A 126 7.93 -12.57 7.65
CA ASP A 126 8.67 -13.61 6.92
C ASP A 126 8.64 -14.96 7.65
N ALA A 127 8.97 -14.97 8.94
CA ALA A 127 8.96 -16.19 9.75
C ALA A 127 7.54 -16.76 9.94
N GLU A 128 6.51 -15.89 10.04
CA GLU A 128 5.11 -16.30 10.14
C GLU A 128 4.67 -17.09 8.89
N PHE A 129 5.17 -16.69 7.71
CA PHE A 129 4.86 -17.35 6.43
C PHE A 129 5.94 -18.33 5.96
N GLY A 130 6.82 -18.77 6.85
CA GLY A 130 7.83 -19.82 6.58
C GLY A 130 8.94 -19.36 5.61
N ALA A 131 9.18 -18.07 5.52
CA ALA A 131 10.32 -17.49 4.82
C ALA A 131 11.40 -17.04 5.83
N ASP A 132 12.63 -16.93 5.39
CA ASP A 132 13.73 -16.33 6.14
C ASP A 132 14.37 -15.24 5.29
N TRP A 133 14.00 -13.99 5.57
CA TRP A 133 14.53 -12.81 4.89
C TRP A 133 15.66 -12.13 5.69
N SER A 134 16.27 -12.83 6.65
CA SER A 134 17.40 -12.30 7.43
C SER A 134 18.59 -11.90 6.54
N ASP A 135 18.79 -12.59 5.43
CA ASP A 135 19.72 -12.24 4.36
C ASP A 135 18.98 -11.47 3.25
N PHE A 136 19.54 -10.32 2.85
CA PHE A 136 18.95 -9.48 1.82
C PHE A 136 18.94 -10.14 0.44
N GLU A 137 19.97 -10.93 0.09
CA GLU A 137 20.05 -11.59 -1.22
C GLU A 137 18.98 -12.65 -1.35
N VAL A 138 18.71 -13.39 -0.27
CA VAL A 138 17.59 -14.34 -0.19
C VAL A 138 16.25 -13.62 -0.32
N ALA A 139 16.09 -12.51 0.41
CA ALA A 139 14.88 -11.69 0.34
C ALA A 139 14.67 -11.10 -1.06
N TRP A 140 15.72 -10.60 -1.71
CA TRP A 140 15.65 -10.00 -3.04
C TRP A 140 15.34 -11.04 -4.13
N ALA A 141 15.85 -12.27 -4.00
CA ALA A 141 15.54 -13.37 -4.92
C ALA A 141 14.08 -13.84 -4.81
N ASP A 142 13.41 -13.50 -3.71
CA ASP A 142 12.01 -13.83 -3.50
C ASP A 142 11.11 -12.86 -4.27
N SER A 143 10.26 -13.42 -5.16
CA SER A 143 9.34 -12.63 -5.98
C SER A 143 8.35 -11.81 -5.14
N ARG A 144 8.08 -12.18 -3.90
CA ARG A 144 7.21 -11.44 -2.97
C ARG A 144 7.79 -10.09 -2.53
N LEU A 145 9.12 -9.90 -2.65
CA LEU A 145 9.77 -8.60 -2.40
C LEU A 145 10.05 -7.85 -3.71
N ASN A 146 10.64 -8.54 -4.70
CA ASN A 146 11.14 -7.88 -5.90
C ASN A 146 10.01 -7.39 -6.82
N CYS A 147 8.89 -8.13 -6.94
CA CYS A 147 7.78 -7.74 -7.81
C CYS A 147 7.17 -6.36 -7.45
N ASP A 148 7.17 -6.00 -6.17
CA ASP A 148 6.72 -4.68 -5.72
C ASP A 148 7.72 -3.55 -6.04
N THR A 149 8.96 -3.89 -6.46
CA THR A 149 10.03 -2.96 -6.85
C THR A 149 10.13 -2.81 -8.36
N LEU A 150 9.81 -3.86 -9.10
CA LEU A 150 9.86 -3.90 -10.56
C LEU A 150 8.60 -3.23 -11.12
N TYR A 151 8.64 -1.90 -11.15
CA TYR A 151 7.50 -1.05 -11.53
C TYR A 151 7.16 -1.16 -13.00
N GLY A 152 8.18 -1.24 -13.87
CA GLY A 152 8.00 -1.33 -15.32
C GLY A 152 7.18 -2.54 -15.71
N ALA A 153 7.56 -3.71 -15.20
CA ALA A 153 6.83 -4.95 -15.45
C ALA A 153 5.40 -4.89 -14.92
N SER A 154 5.21 -4.28 -13.73
CA SER A 154 3.88 -4.17 -13.13
C SER A 154 2.99 -3.17 -13.88
N VAL A 155 3.48 -1.96 -14.15
CA VAL A 155 2.72 -0.92 -14.86
C VAL A 155 2.40 -1.33 -16.29
N THR A 156 3.35 -1.96 -17.01
CA THR A 156 3.11 -2.48 -18.37
C THR A 156 1.95 -3.47 -18.40
N ARG A 157 1.86 -4.38 -17.41
CA ARG A 157 0.74 -5.32 -17.29
C ARG A 157 -0.60 -4.60 -17.12
N TRP A 158 -0.67 -3.50 -16.38
CA TRP A 158 -1.87 -2.69 -16.28
C TRP A 158 -2.19 -1.97 -17.60
N LEU A 159 -1.17 -1.52 -18.34
CA LEU A 159 -1.34 -0.88 -19.64
C LEU A 159 -1.84 -1.82 -20.76
N GLU A 160 -1.76 -3.14 -20.56
CA GLU A 160 -2.39 -4.10 -21.48
C GLU A 160 -3.92 -4.02 -21.45
N TYR A 161 -4.49 -3.53 -20.35
CA TYR A 161 -5.94 -3.48 -20.12
C TYR A 161 -6.48 -2.05 -20.07
N PHE A 162 -5.66 -1.08 -19.66
CA PHE A 162 -6.06 0.31 -19.48
C PHE A 162 -5.24 1.24 -20.36
N GLY A 163 -5.91 2.25 -20.95
CA GLY A 163 -5.21 3.29 -21.68
C GLY A 163 -4.26 4.10 -20.79
N ARG A 164 -3.16 4.62 -21.36
CA ARG A 164 -2.16 5.42 -20.62
C ARG A 164 -2.80 6.58 -19.85
N GLY A 165 -3.85 7.21 -20.39
CA GLY A 165 -4.57 8.32 -19.73
C GLY A 165 -5.36 7.91 -18.48
N SER A 166 -5.61 6.63 -18.27
CA SER A 166 -6.29 6.13 -17.07
C SER A 166 -5.34 5.91 -15.88
N ILE A 167 -4.01 6.00 -16.10
CA ILE A 167 -3.00 5.73 -15.06
C ILE A 167 -2.24 7.01 -14.74
N LEU A 168 -2.34 7.48 -13.49
CA LEU A 168 -1.54 8.57 -12.93
C LEU A 168 -0.36 8.00 -12.14
N LEU A 169 0.86 8.31 -12.56
CA LEU A 169 2.09 7.96 -11.84
C LEU A 169 2.56 9.15 -11.00
N ILE A 170 2.80 8.92 -9.72
CA ILE A 170 3.20 9.93 -8.74
C ILE A 170 4.55 9.53 -8.13
N GLU A 171 5.55 10.39 -8.26
CA GLU A 171 6.82 10.21 -7.58
C GLU A 171 6.67 10.61 -6.10
N ALA A 172 7.02 9.69 -5.18
CA ALA A 172 6.80 9.83 -3.74
C ALA A 172 7.51 11.04 -3.12
N ASN A 173 8.60 11.50 -3.74
CA ASN A 173 9.34 12.67 -3.27
C ASN A 173 8.56 13.96 -3.57
N ARG A 174 7.80 14.02 -4.69
CA ARG A 174 6.92 15.14 -5.00
C ARG A 174 5.81 15.29 -3.94
N MET A 175 5.27 14.20 -3.42
CA MET A 175 4.28 14.26 -2.33
C MET A 175 4.82 14.97 -1.08
N ARG A 176 6.14 14.96 -0.86
CA ARG A 176 6.78 15.63 0.29
C ARG A 176 7.07 17.09 0.03
N HIS A 177 7.49 17.42 -1.20
CA HIS A 177 7.95 18.77 -1.53
C HIS A 177 6.85 19.64 -2.13
N GLU A 178 5.90 19.02 -2.84
CA GLU A 178 4.83 19.69 -3.59
C GLU A 178 3.45 19.06 -3.30
N PRO A 179 3.09 18.80 -2.01
CA PRO A 179 1.91 18.00 -1.67
C PRO A 179 0.61 18.57 -2.24
N ARG A 180 0.47 19.90 -2.30
CA ARG A 180 -0.73 20.55 -2.84
C ARG A 180 -0.86 20.37 -4.35
N VAL A 181 0.26 20.43 -5.08
CA VAL A 181 0.28 20.20 -6.53
C VAL A 181 -0.11 18.76 -6.84
N VAL A 182 0.48 17.80 -6.12
CA VAL A 182 0.17 16.37 -6.29
C VAL A 182 -1.31 16.08 -5.97
N LEU A 183 -1.85 16.65 -4.91
CA LEU A 183 -3.27 16.46 -4.56
C LEU A 183 -4.21 17.08 -5.61
N ALA A 184 -3.88 18.23 -6.19
CA ALA A 184 -4.64 18.82 -7.29
C ALA A 184 -4.59 17.92 -8.54
N GLU A 185 -3.42 17.36 -8.90
CA GLU A 185 -3.28 16.39 -10.00
C GLU A 185 -4.14 15.12 -9.73
N VAL A 186 -4.17 14.63 -8.50
CA VAL A 186 -5.00 13.47 -8.13
C VAL A 186 -6.49 13.80 -8.23
N CYS A 187 -6.93 14.95 -7.72
CA CYS A 187 -8.33 15.38 -7.85
C CYS A 187 -8.75 15.48 -9.32
N ALA A 188 -7.93 16.13 -10.15
CA ALA A 188 -8.19 16.23 -11.60
C ALA A 188 -8.25 14.84 -12.26
N HIS A 189 -7.33 13.94 -11.90
CA HIS A 189 -7.32 12.57 -12.41
C HIS A 189 -8.56 11.77 -11.97
N LEU A 190 -9.00 11.93 -10.74
CA LEU A 190 -10.21 11.28 -10.21
C LEU A 190 -11.51 11.91 -10.75
N GLY A 191 -11.43 13.09 -11.37
CA GLY A 191 -12.59 13.82 -11.88
C GLY A 191 -13.41 14.48 -10.78
N VAL A 192 -12.77 14.86 -9.68
CA VAL A 192 -13.37 15.61 -8.57
C VAL A 192 -12.83 17.04 -8.53
N ASP A 193 -13.56 17.93 -7.88
CA ASP A 193 -13.16 19.33 -7.74
C ASP A 193 -11.87 19.48 -6.91
N GLU A 194 -11.18 20.59 -7.07
CA GLU A 194 -10.06 20.94 -6.19
C GLU A 194 -10.54 21.15 -4.76
N TYR A 195 -9.75 20.70 -3.79
CA TYR A 195 -10.08 20.79 -2.38
C TYR A 195 -8.92 21.38 -1.56
N ALA A 196 -9.26 22.12 -0.52
CA ALA A 196 -8.29 22.71 0.39
C ALA A 196 -7.94 21.72 1.51
N PHE A 197 -7.01 20.81 1.23
CA PHE A 197 -6.56 19.79 2.18
C PHE A 197 -5.82 20.41 3.38
N ASP A 198 -6.17 19.98 4.59
CA ASP A 198 -5.41 20.27 5.81
C ASP A 198 -4.24 19.30 5.93
N LEU A 199 -3.07 19.71 5.44
CA LEU A 199 -1.87 18.88 5.41
C LEU A 199 -1.27 18.64 6.81
N ASP A 200 -1.56 19.49 7.77
CA ASP A 200 -1.05 19.35 9.14
C ASP A 200 -1.78 18.23 9.89
N SER A 201 -3.03 17.98 9.53
CA SER A 201 -3.82 16.88 10.09
C SER A 201 -3.50 15.52 9.48
N VAL A 202 -2.90 15.46 8.29
CA VAL A 202 -2.51 14.21 7.65
C VAL A 202 -1.30 13.63 8.38
N HIS A 203 -1.53 12.58 9.14
CA HIS A 203 -0.48 11.98 9.93
C HIS A 203 0.58 11.34 9.03
N ASN A 204 1.85 11.61 9.29
CA ASN A 204 2.95 10.82 8.73
C ASN A 204 2.97 9.43 9.39
N ALA A 205 1.87 8.69 9.24
CA ALA A 205 1.54 7.47 9.95
C ALA A 205 2.56 6.32 9.80
N ASN A 206 3.61 6.52 9.01
CA ASN A 206 4.57 5.49 8.68
C ASN A 206 6.03 5.96 8.66
N THR A 207 6.41 6.89 9.53
CA THR A 207 7.85 7.09 9.74
C THR A 207 8.44 5.82 10.36
N ALA A 208 9.49 5.29 9.73
CA ALA A 208 10.16 4.07 10.23
C ALA A 208 10.69 4.21 11.67
N SER A 209 10.82 5.47 12.16
CA SER A 209 11.17 5.80 13.54
C SER A 209 10.06 5.49 14.56
N ASP A 210 8.81 5.36 14.11
CA ASP A 210 7.67 5.10 15.00
C ASP A 210 7.32 3.63 15.15
N ARG A 211 7.96 2.77 14.38
CA ARG A 211 7.75 1.32 14.45
C ARG A 211 8.61 0.73 15.53
N ARG A 212 7.95 0.22 16.56
CA ARG A 212 8.61 -0.56 17.60
C ARG A 212 8.21 -2.02 17.46
N PRO A 213 9.18 -2.95 17.38
CA PRO A 213 8.87 -4.38 17.35
C PRO A 213 8.03 -4.76 18.55
N ILE A 214 7.04 -5.61 18.32
CA ILE A 214 6.14 -6.08 19.37
C ILE A 214 6.89 -7.13 20.17
N THR A 215 6.99 -6.93 21.49
CA THR A 215 7.58 -7.90 22.41
C THR A 215 6.73 -9.19 22.49
N PHE A 216 7.32 -10.26 23.04
CA PHE A 216 6.57 -11.49 23.33
C PHE A 216 5.30 -11.21 24.15
N PHE A 217 5.39 -10.33 25.15
CA PHE A 217 4.23 -9.89 25.93
C PHE A 217 3.23 -9.10 25.08
N GLY A 218 3.71 -8.31 24.13
CA GLY A 218 2.87 -7.60 23.18
C GLY A 218 2.10 -8.56 22.25
N ARG A 219 2.72 -9.67 21.81
CA ARG A 219 2.04 -10.72 21.03
C ARG A 219 0.95 -11.41 21.82
N ILE A 220 1.23 -11.78 23.08
CA ILE A 220 0.22 -12.35 23.99
C ILE A 220 -0.93 -11.37 24.21
N PHE A 221 -0.62 -10.09 24.43
CA PHE A 221 -1.63 -9.04 24.60
C PHE A 221 -2.50 -8.88 23.33
N ARG A 222 -1.91 -8.89 22.15
CA ARG A 222 -2.67 -8.86 20.87
C ARG A 222 -3.59 -10.07 20.74
N PHE A 223 -3.05 -11.27 21.03
CA PHE A 223 -3.82 -12.50 20.96
C PHE A 223 -5.00 -12.48 21.94
N THR A 224 -4.78 -12.09 23.19
CA THR A 224 -5.85 -11.98 24.20
C THR A 224 -6.85 -10.87 23.86
N ALA A 225 -6.38 -9.73 23.32
CA ALA A 225 -7.25 -8.64 22.87
C ALA A 225 -8.07 -9.00 21.63
N SER A 226 -7.57 -9.90 20.76
CA SER A 226 -8.32 -10.40 19.61
C SER A 226 -9.48 -11.32 20.00
N LEU A 227 -9.40 -11.96 21.16
CA LEU A 227 -10.46 -12.81 21.72
C LEU A 227 -11.58 -12.02 22.39
N LEU A 228 -11.39 -10.71 22.63
CA LEU A 228 -12.41 -9.87 23.24
C LEU A 228 -13.46 -9.45 22.19
N PRO A 229 -14.75 -9.57 22.51
CA PRO A 229 -15.82 -9.06 21.64
C PRO A 229 -15.67 -7.57 21.34
N GLY A 230 -16.01 -7.15 20.10
CA GLY A 230 -15.83 -5.77 19.63
C GLY A 230 -16.47 -4.72 20.52
N PHE A 231 -17.65 -5.00 21.09
CA PHE A 231 -18.35 -4.08 21.98
C PHE A 231 -17.58 -3.76 23.29
N ILE A 232 -16.64 -4.59 23.70
CA ILE A 232 -15.74 -4.34 24.86
C ILE A 232 -14.45 -3.65 24.39
N LYS A 233 -13.90 -4.10 23.26
CA LYS A 233 -12.61 -3.65 22.73
C LYS A 233 -12.69 -2.22 22.18
N ASP A 234 -13.71 -1.91 21.38
CA ASP A 234 -13.79 -0.67 20.62
C ASP A 234 -13.89 0.59 21.49
N PRO A 235 -14.70 0.62 22.57
CA PRO A 235 -14.73 1.78 23.47
C PRO A 235 -13.40 2.03 24.18
N ILE A 236 -12.67 0.95 24.52
CA ILE A 236 -11.37 1.07 25.19
C ILE A 236 -10.33 1.62 24.22
N VAL A 237 -10.27 1.09 22.99
CA VAL A 237 -9.37 1.55 21.94
C VAL A 237 -9.63 3.02 21.59
N ARG A 238 -10.90 3.41 21.36
CA ARG A 238 -11.29 4.79 21.08
C ARG A 238 -10.90 5.75 22.21
N ARG A 239 -11.08 5.33 23.48
CA ARG A 239 -10.73 6.17 24.62
C ARG A 239 -9.22 6.36 24.81
N LEU A 240 -8.42 5.35 24.46
CA LEU A 240 -6.97 5.41 24.49
C LEU A 240 -6.44 6.26 23.32
N GLN A 241 -7.01 6.12 22.14
CA GLN A 241 -6.69 6.94 20.97
C GLN A 241 -7.04 8.42 21.21
N ALA A 242 -8.21 8.71 21.80
CA ALA A 242 -8.63 10.08 22.16
C ALA A 242 -7.69 10.74 23.19
N ARG A 243 -6.93 9.95 23.96
CA ARG A 243 -5.90 10.45 24.88
C ARG A 243 -4.51 10.53 24.28
N GLY A 244 -4.36 10.28 22.97
CA GLY A 244 -3.06 10.23 22.30
C GLY A 244 -2.17 9.08 22.73
N THR A 245 -2.71 8.11 23.50
CA THR A 245 -1.94 6.98 24.02
C THR A 245 -2.02 5.83 23.02
N ASN A 246 -0.94 5.61 22.27
CA ASN A 246 -0.80 4.42 21.46
C ASN A 246 -0.35 3.25 22.38
N VAL A 247 -1.26 2.32 22.62
CA VAL A 247 -1.02 1.13 23.50
C VAL A 247 0.20 0.33 23.02
N TYR A 248 0.45 0.32 21.72
CA TYR A 248 1.60 -0.38 21.12
C TYR A 248 2.94 0.35 21.31
N LYS A 249 2.93 1.60 21.79
CA LYS A 249 4.16 2.36 22.15
C LYS A 249 4.54 2.20 23.63
N MET A 250 3.81 1.39 24.41
CA MET A 250 4.15 1.15 25.81
C MET A 250 5.41 0.29 25.94
N PRO A 251 6.36 0.64 26.82
CA PRO A 251 7.67 -0.04 26.94
C PRO A 251 7.62 -1.55 27.20
N MET A 252 6.55 -2.05 27.82
CA MET A 252 6.36 -3.48 28.03
C MET A 252 5.83 -4.25 26.82
N LEU A 253 5.14 -3.55 25.91
CA LEU A 253 4.47 -4.15 24.73
C LEU A 253 5.29 -3.99 23.46
N SER A 254 6.22 -3.06 23.44
CA SER A 254 7.13 -2.81 22.32
C SER A 254 8.58 -2.63 22.81
N SER A 255 9.54 -3.12 22.03
CA SER A 255 10.97 -2.87 22.23
C SER A 255 11.42 -1.53 21.63
N GLU A 256 12.69 -1.14 21.82
CA GLU A 256 13.27 -0.01 21.11
C GLU A 256 13.17 -0.21 19.60
N ALA A 257 13.05 0.90 18.86
CA ALA A 257 13.03 0.84 17.41
C ALA A 257 14.34 0.18 16.93
N PRO A 258 14.26 -0.87 16.09
CA PRO A 258 15.45 -1.54 15.63
C PRO A 258 16.28 -0.59 14.77
N LYS A 259 17.59 -0.76 14.80
CA LYS A 259 18.48 -0.05 13.87
C LYS A 259 18.08 -0.46 12.45
N LYS A 260 17.87 0.54 11.59
CA LYS A 260 17.60 0.28 10.16
C LYS A 260 18.76 -0.54 9.59
N ARG A 261 18.43 -1.69 9.02
CA ARG A 261 19.40 -2.50 8.29
C ARG A 261 19.67 -1.80 6.97
N ALA A 262 20.94 -1.72 6.61
CA ALA A 262 21.39 -1.24 5.31
C ALA A 262 21.87 -2.42 4.47
N ILE A 263 21.89 -2.25 3.18
CA ILE A 263 22.49 -3.20 2.24
C ILE A 263 23.92 -2.79 1.91
N SER A 264 24.76 -3.75 1.56
CA SER A 264 26.12 -3.51 1.08
C SER A 264 26.12 -3.00 -0.38
N ASP A 265 27.25 -2.48 -0.84
CA ASP A 265 27.43 -2.05 -2.23
C ASP A 265 27.24 -3.22 -3.22
N ALA A 266 27.68 -4.43 -2.85
CA ALA A 266 27.48 -5.63 -3.66
C ALA A 266 25.98 -6.00 -3.79
N GLN A 267 25.22 -5.92 -2.69
CA GLN A 267 23.78 -6.15 -2.69
C GLN A 267 23.03 -5.06 -3.46
N ARG A 268 23.50 -3.80 -3.38
CA ARG A 268 22.97 -2.71 -4.18
C ARG A 268 23.18 -2.96 -5.67
N ALA A 269 24.38 -3.37 -6.07
CA ALA A 269 24.70 -3.68 -7.47
C ALA A 269 23.85 -4.82 -8.03
N LEU A 270 23.61 -5.87 -7.22
CA LEU A 270 22.71 -6.99 -7.58
C LEU A 270 21.28 -6.51 -7.85
N LEU A 271 20.76 -5.64 -7.00
CA LEU A 271 19.44 -5.05 -7.18
C LEU A 271 19.41 -4.13 -8.40
N ALA A 272 20.44 -3.29 -8.58
CA ALA A 272 20.52 -2.29 -9.64
C ALA A 272 20.46 -2.93 -11.05
N GLU A 273 21.03 -4.10 -11.25
CA GLU A 273 20.99 -4.81 -12.54
C GLU A 273 19.54 -5.05 -13.01
N GLN A 274 18.69 -5.58 -12.15
CA GLN A 274 17.30 -5.85 -12.50
C GLN A 274 16.46 -4.57 -12.56
N VAL A 275 16.67 -3.67 -11.61
CA VAL A 275 15.89 -2.43 -11.49
C VAL A 275 16.16 -1.50 -12.67
N ASN A 276 17.40 -1.35 -13.14
CA ASN A 276 17.69 -0.48 -14.29
C ASN A 276 17.01 -0.96 -15.58
N ALA A 277 16.96 -2.28 -15.81
CA ALA A 277 16.25 -2.84 -16.94
C ALA A 277 14.73 -2.59 -16.85
N ASP A 278 14.17 -2.73 -15.66
CA ASP A 278 12.74 -2.52 -15.41
C ASP A 278 12.35 -1.03 -15.47
N LEU A 279 13.21 -0.13 -15.01
CA LEU A 279 12.98 1.32 -15.14
C LEU A 279 13.02 1.78 -16.61
N ALA A 280 13.89 1.21 -17.43
CA ALA A 280 13.88 1.49 -18.86
C ALA A 280 12.55 1.06 -19.50
N LEU A 281 11.98 -0.07 -19.08
CA LEU A 281 10.65 -0.50 -19.51
C LEU A 281 9.55 0.47 -19.03
N LEU A 282 9.64 0.97 -17.79
CA LEU A 282 8.70 1.97 -17.27
C LEU A 282 8.75 3.27 -18.07
N GLU A 283 9.94 3.78 -18.34
CA GLU A 283 10.16 5.01 -19.11
C GLU A 283 9.62 4.86 -20.53
N ASP A 284 9.94 3.78 -21.22
CA ASP A 284 9.45 3.50 -22.59
C ASP A 284 7.92 3.42 -22.64
N ALA A 285 7.31 2.72 -21.69
CA ALA A 285 5.86 2.52 -21.66
C ALA A 285 5.07 3.76 -21.23
N THR A 286 5.66 4.65 -20.44
CA THR A 286 4.90 5.73 -19.79
C THR A 286 5.48 7.12 -19.95
N GLY A 287 6.74 7.26 -20.33
CA GLY A 287 7.47 8.53 -20.29
C GLY A 287 7.78 9.02 -18.87
N PHE A 288 7.70 8.14 -17.88
CA PHE A 288 8.03 8.49 -16.48
C PHE A 288 9.53 8.75 -16.35
N ASP A 289 9.91 9.93 -15.89
CA ASP A 289 11.32 10.30 -15.67
C ASP A 289 11.83 9.77 -14.33
N ALA A 290 12.66 8.74 -14.38
CA ALA A 290 13.36 8.17 -13.23
C ALA A 290 14.83 8.64 -13.11
N SER A 291 15.29 9.59 -13.92
CA SER A 291 16.69 10.04 -13.99
C SER A 291 17.20 10.65 -12.68
N GLY A 292 16.31 11.17 -11.84
CA GLY A 292 16.63 11.68 -10.51
C GLY A 292 16.87 10.60 -9.44
N TRP A 293 16.67 9.31 -9.76
CA TRP A 293 16.84 8.22 -8.82
C TRP A 293 18.26 7.66 -8.84
N ASN A 294 18.86 7.53 -7.65
CA ASN A 294 20.20 6.95 -7.50
C ASN A 294 20.09 5.44 -7.28
N ILE A 295 20.23 4.67 -8.34
CA ILE A 295 20.15 3.20 -8.30
C ILE A 295 21.52 2.57 -8.08
N ALA A 296 22.61 3.20 -8.59
CA ALA A 296 23.99 2.71 -8.50
C ALA A 296 24.63 2.93 -7.12
#